data_12837f8dd76331e134af14bc8d4e6723
#
_entry.id   12837f8dd76331e134af14bc8d4e6723
#
_cell.length_a   1.000
_cell.length_b   1.000
_cell.length_c   1.000
_cell.angle_alpha   90.00
_cell.angle_beta   90.00
_cell.angle_gamma   90.00
#
_symmetry.space_group_name_H-M   'P 1'
#
loop_
_entity.id
_entity.type
_entity.pdbx_description
1 polymer ?
#
loop_
_entity_poly.entity_id
_entity_poly.type
_entity_poly.pdbx_seq_one_letter_code
_entity_poly.pdbx_strand_id
1 'polypeptide(L)'
;PAVEKVYGRSYAYSVPAQIGEESFKIQLISYEEDQFDWAREDLTEGSMEEAEAGEGVLAVYMNSERDFAVGEELTLEIGGQEKTVKVSGRLAESMFDVTDESANLICSEELFRELTGETDYTIIDVQFNSNVTDQDVEEIRNLAGENVTVSDNRMENSEARGGYYSFALFLYGFLAVIALISVFNIINSISMSVSARIREYG
;
A
#
# COMPACT_ATOMS: atom_id res chain seq x y z
N PRO A 1 6.13 26.18 4.54
CA PRO A 1 5.85 25.57 3.25
C PRO A 1 4.67 24.63 3.37
N ALA A 2 3.80 24.58 2.34
CA ALA A 2 2.63 23.67 2.34
C ALA A 2 3.05 22.22 2.13
N VAL A 3 4.18 21.99 1.44
CA VAL A 3 4.76 20.67 1.22
C VAL A 3 5.53 20.23 2.44
N GLU A 4 5.23 19.03 2.92
CA GLU A 4 5.92 18.37 4.03
C GLU A 4 7.07 17.50 3.52
N LYS A 5 6.78 16.65 2.52
CA LYS A 5 7.75 15.75 1.92
C LYS A 5 7.41 15.43 0.46
N VAL A 6 8.42 15.04 -0.31
CA VAL A 6 8.28 14.59 -1.70
C VAL A 6 8.97 13.26 -1.82
N TYR A 7 8.32 12.31 -2.48
CA TYR A 7 8.82 10.98 -2.74
C TYR A 7 8.79 10.68 -4.22
N GLY A 8 9.83 10.07 -4.73
CA GLY A 8 9.89 9.60 -6.12
C GLY A 8 9.85 8.08 -6.19
N ARG A 9 9.37 7.56 -7.31
CA ARG A 9 9.56 6.17 -7.68
C ARG A 9 9.52 5.99 -9.18
N SER A 10 10.22 5.00 -9.65
CA SER A 10 10.31 4.67 -11.06
C SER A 10 9.82 3.26 -11.31
N TYR A 11 9.20 3.06 -12.45
CA TYR A 11 8.68 1.78 -12.89
C TYR A 11 9.27 1.40 -14.23
N ALA A 12 9.74 0.15 -14.36
CA ALA A 12 10.03 -0.48 -15.62
C ALA A 12 9.06 -1.65 -15.84
N TYR A 13 8.17 -1.50 -16.82
CA TYR A 13 7.09 -2.44 -17.08
C TYR A 13 7.50 -3.50 -18.10
N SER A 14 6.96 -4.72 -17.94
CA SER A 14 7.11 -5.81 -18.88
C SER A 14 8.57 -6.12 -19.26
N VAL A 15 9.49 -5.99 -18.30
CA VAL A 15 10.91 -6.31 -18.49
C VAL A 15 11.04 -7.82 -18.68
N PRO A 16 11.64 -8.29 -19.81
CA PRO A 16 11.91 -9.71 -19.99
C PRO A 16 12.88 -10.21 -18.94
N ALA A 17 12.57 -11.35 -18.34
CA ALA A 17 13.39 -12.00 -17.33
C ALA A 17 13.47 -13.49 -17.57
N GLN A 18 14.55 -14.11 -17.10
CA GLN A 18 14.81 -15.54 -17.28
C GLN A 18 15.44 -16.13 -16.02
N ILE A 19 15.00 -17.35 -15.69
CA ILE A 19 15.66 -18.24 -14.73
C ILE A 19 15.85 -19.60 -15.39
N GLY A 20 17.11 -19.99 -15.63
CA GLY A 20 17.43 -21.20 -16.39
C GLY A 20 16.85 -21.13 -17.81
N GLU A 21 15.94 -22.04 -18.15
CA GLU A 21 15.28 -22.10 -19.47
C GLU A 21 13.89 -21.41 -19.46
N GLU A 22 13.41 -20.95 -18.31
CA GLU A 22 12.09 -20.36 -18.14
C GLU A 22 12.15 -18.85 -18.33
N SER A 23 11.35 -18.33 -19.27
CA SER A 23 11.23 -16.90 -19.58
C SER A 23 9.87 -16.37 -19.14
N PHE A 24 9.87 -15.21 -18.54
CA PHE A 24 8.68 -14.50 -18.03
C PHE A 24 8.89 -12.98 -18.10
N LYS A 25 7.92 -12.23 -17.63
CA LYS A 25 8.04 -10.76 -17.53
C LYS A 25 8.03 -10.35 -16.08
N ILE A 26 8.75 -9.27 -15.80
CA ILE A 26 8.72 -8.62 -14.48
C ILE A 26 8.33 -7.14 -14.61
N GLN A 27 7.81 -6.61 -13.52
CA GLN A 27 7.75 -5.18 -13.23
C GLN A 27 8.83 -4.88 -12.21
N LEU A 28 9.69 -3.92 -12.51
CA LEU A 28 10.70 -3.44 -11.58
C LEU A 28 10.28 -2.08 -11.05
N ILE A 29 10.35 -1.90 -9.73
CA ILE A 29 9.93 -0.70 -9.01
C ILE A 29 11.11 -0.19 -8.18
N SER A 30 11.40 1.11 -8.25
CA SER A 30 12.40 1.70 -7.37
C SER A 30 11.77 2.17 -6.07
N TYR A 31 12.47 1.97 -4.94
CA TYR A 31 12.13 2.52 -3.63
C TYR A 31 13.24 3.46 -3.15
N GLU A 32 12.83 4.54 -2.50
CA GLU A 32 13.68 5.40 -1.66
C GLU A 32 13.82 4.82 -0.25
N GLU A 33 14.76 5.33 0.54
CA GLU A 33 15.05 4.88 1.92
C GLU A 33 13.79 4.81 2.80
N ASP A 34 12.98 5.87 2.83
CA ASP A 34 11.74 5.89 3.61
C ASP A 34 10.73 4.81 3.17
N GLN A 35 10.70 4.50 1.88
CA GLN A 35 9.77 3.51 1.32
C GLN A 35 10.19 2.08 1.71
N PHE A 36 11.51 1.83 1.81
CA PHE A 36 12.02 0.59 2.40
C PHE A 36 11.63 0.48 3.88
N ASP A 37 11.76 1.56 4.64
CA ASP A 37 11.36 1.57 6.05
C ASP A 37 9.88 1.25 6.24
N TRP A 38 9.00 1.78 5.39
CA TRP A 38 7.57 1.47 5.44
C TRP A 38 7.25 0.02 5.07
N ALA A 39 8.03 -0.57 4.14
CA ALA A 39 7.83 -1.95 3.69
C ALA A 39 8.39 -3.00 4.67
N ARG A 40 9.07 -2.59 5.75
CA ARG A 40 9.70 -3.55 6.71
C ARG A 40 8.70 -4.49 7.37
N GLU A 41 7.48 -4.03 7.63
CA GLU A 41 6.43 -4.86 8.25
C GLU A 41 5.95 -5.97 7.31
N ASP A 42 6.10 -5.80 6.00
CA ASP A 42 5.69 -6.76 4.98
C ASP A 42 6.79 -7.77 4.61
N LEU A 43 8.00 -7.62 5.15
CA LEU A 43 9.11 -8.55 4.90
C LEU A 43 8.82 -9.92 5.56
N THR A 44 8.71 -10.94 4.73
CA THR A 44 8.43 -12.32 5.17
C THR A 44 9.68 -13.18 5.26
N GLU A 45 10.70 -12.90 4.44
CA GLU A 45 11.93 -13.69 4.36
C GLU A 45 13.07 -12.84 3.75
N GLY A 46 14.31 -13.10 4.13
CA GLY A 46 15.51 -12.48 3.56
C GLY A 46 15.93 -11.18 4.24
N SER A 47 16.59 -10.30 3.50
CA SER A 47 17.18 -9.05 4.01
C SER A 47 16.68 -7.84 3.23
N MET A 48 16.08 -6.89 3.96
CA MET A 48 15.74 -5.56 3.46
C MET A 48 17.00 -4.73 3.20
N GLU A 49 18.00 -4.87 4.08
CA GLU A 49 19.25 -4.11 4.02
C GLU A 49 20.05 -4.40 2.75
N GLU A 50 20.07 -5.67 2.26
CA GLU A 50 20.71 -6.02 0.99
C GLU A 50 20.03 -5.32 -0.19
N ALA A 51 18.70 -5.27 -0.21
CA ALA A 51 17.94 -4.58 -1.27
C ALA A 51 18.14 -3.07 -1.24
N GLU A 52 18.12 -2.47 -0.05
CA GLU A 52 18.34 -1.04 0.18
C GLU A 52 19.75 -0.62 -0.24
N ALA A 53 20.76 -1.46 0.02
CA ALA A 53 22.15 -1.26 -0.40
C ALA A 53 22.37 -1.48 -1.93
N GLY A 54 21.35 -1.91 -2.66
CA GLY A 54 21.46 -2.21 -4.10
C GLY A 54 22.14 -3.55 -4.41
N GLU A 55 22.31 -4.42 -3.42
CA GLU A 55 22.96 -5.74 -3.57
C GLU A 55 21.98 -6.83 -4.05
N GLY A 56 20.68 -6.50 -4.18
CA GLY A 56 19.63 -7.40 -4.63
C GLY A 56 18.29 -6.73 -4.79
N VAL A 57 17.26 -7.55 -5.02
CA VAL A 57 15.88 -7.11 -5.20
C VAL A 57 14.95 -7.81 -4.21
N LEU A 58 13.84 -7.17 -3.84
CA LEU A 58 12.76 -7.79 -3.08
C LEU A 58 11.71 -8.32 -4.05
N ALA A 59 11.27 -9.55 -3.87
CA ALA A 59 10.16 -10.12 -4.63
C ALA A 59 8.84 -9.91 -3.88
N VAL A 60 7.82 -9.39 -4.54
CA VAL A 60 6.47 -9.24 -3.98
C VAL A 60 5.67 -10.50 -4.27
N TYR A 61 5.04 -11.07 -3.22
CA TYR A 61 4.29 -12.32 -3.32
C TYR A 61 2.84 -12.10 -3.77
N MET A 62 2.12 -11.16 -3.12
CA MET A 62 0.72 -10.90 -3.47
C MET A 62 0.61 -10.12 -4.79
N ASN A 63 -0.40 -10.45 -5.58
CA ASN A 63 -0.63 -9.86 -6.90
C ASN A 63 0.59 -9.96 -7.82
N SER A 64 1.23 -11.12 -7.83
CA SER A 64 2.38 -11.43 -8.67
C SER A 64 2.12 -12.72 -9.43
N GLU A 65 2.43 -12.74 -10.73
CA GLU A 65 2.30 -13.92 -11.58
C GLU A 65 3.20 -15.07 -11.10
N ARG A 66 4.33 -14.73 -10.46
CA ARG A 66 5.33 -15.69 -10.00
C ARG A 66 5.87 -15.30 -8.63
N ASP A 67 6.19 -16.32 -7.85
CA ASP A 67 6.93 -16.21 -6.60
C ASP A 67 8.41 -16.63 -6.81
N PHE A 68 9.31 -16.10 -5.97
CA PHE A 68 10.74 -16.35 -6.03
C PHE A 68 11.28 -16.74 -4.65
N ALA A 69 12.28 -17.61 -4.63
CA ALA A 69 13.00 -17.94 -3.42
C ALA A 69 14.10 -16.90 -3.13
N VAL A 70 14.37 -16.66 -1.86
CA VAL A 70 15.53 -15.84 -1.46
C VAL A 70 16.83 -16.51 -1.91
N GLY A 71 17.70 -15.74 -2.54
CA GLY A 71 18.95 -16.20 -3.13
C GLY A 71 18.82 -16.64 -4.59
N GLU A 72 17.63 -16.66 -5.17
CA GLU A 72 17.44 -16.96 -6.59
C GLU A 72 18.00 -15.83 -7.46
N GLU A 73 18.66 -16.20 -8.55
CA GLU A 73 19.24 -15.25 -9.50
C GLU A 73 18.40 -15.19 -10.77
N LEU A 74 18.08 -13.98 -11.20
CA LEU A 74 17.34 -13.70 -12.42
C LEU A 74 18.23 -12.98 -13.42
N THR A 75 18.13 -13.34 -14.69
CA THR A 75 18.71 -12.55 -15.78
C THR A 75 17.62 -11.68 -16.40
N LEU A 76 17.82 -10.37 -16.36
CA LEU A 76 16.94 -9.35 -16.93
C LEU A 76 17.47 -8.88 -18.27
N GLU A 77 16.61 -8.71 -19.27
CA GLU A 77 16.97 -8.09 -20.54
C GLU A 77 16.49 -6.63 -20.57
N ILE A 78 17.41 -5.69 -20.39
CA ILE A 78 17.12 -4.26 -20.34
C ILE A 78 18.01 -3.52 -21.33
N GLY A 79 17.41 -2.74 -22.23
CA GLY A 79 18.17 -1.96 -23.24
C GLY A 79 18.99 -2.85 -24.19
N GLY A 80 18.62 -4.10 -24.40
CA GLY A 80 19.34 -5.08 -25.21
C GLY A 80 20.59 -5.64 -24.52
N GLN A 81 20.71 -5.49 -23.22
CA GLN A 81 21.76 -6.06 -22.38
C GLN A 81 21.18 -7.00 -21.34
N GLU A 82 21.88 -8.11 -21.11
CA GLU A 82 21.55 -9.03 -20.03
C GLU A 82 22.21 -8.54 -18.73
N LYS A 83 21.42 -8.46 -17.68
CA LYS A 83 21.84 -8.06 -16.32
C LYS A 83 21.31 -9.05 -15.31
N THR A 84 22.16 -9.51 -14.40
CA THR A 84 21.75 -10.47 -13.36
C THR A 84 21.46 -9.74 -12.06
N VAL A 85 20.34 -10.07 -11.43
CA VAL A 85 19.94 -9.62 -10.10
C VAL A 85 19.64 -10.82 -9.21
N LYS A 86 19.91 -10.67 -7.92
CA LYS A 86 19.65 -11.70 -6.89
C LYS A 86 18.41 -11.27 -6.07
N VAL A 87 17.53 -12.19 -5.77
CA VAL A 87 16.45 -11.97 -4.81
C VAL A 87 17.04 -11.98 -3.40
N SER A 88 17.08 -10.82 -2.75
CA SER A 88 17.59 -10.64 -1.39
C SER A 88 16.52 -10.85 -0.32
N GLY A 89 15.25 -10.64 -0.66
CA GLY A 89 14.14 -10.82 0.27
C GLY A 89 12.79 -10.92 -0.42
N ARG A 90 11.75 -11.22 0.38
CA ARG A 90 10.37 -11.39 -0.07
C ARG A 90 9.45 -10.52 0.76
N LEU A 91 8.58 -9.78 0.10
CA LEU A 91 7.50 -9.03 0.72
C LEU A 91 6.15 -9.76 0.54
N ALA A 92 5.31 -9.73 1.56
CA ALA A 92 3.93 -10.22 1.45
C ALA A 92 3.17 -9.41 0.41
N GLU A 93 3.22 -8.10 0.50
CA GLU A 93 2.57 -7.17 -0.41
C GLU A 93 3.44 -5.92 -0.66
N SER A 94 3.08 -5.15 -1.66
CA SER A 94 3.67 -3.84 -1.95
C SER A 94 2.68 -2.75 -1.55
N MET A 95 3.18 -1.68 -0.93
CA MET A 95 2.36 -0.50 -0.62
C MET A 95 1.94 0.31 -1.85
N PHE A 96 2.60 0.07 -2.98
CA PHE A 96 2.32 0.73 -4.24
C PHE A 96 1.73 -0.25 -5.24
N ASP A 97 1.13 0.28 -6.30
CA ASP A 97 0.48 -0.50 -7.33
C ASP A 97 1.45 -1.49 -7.99
N VAL A 98 1.08 -2.75 -7.95
CA VAL A 98 1.73 -3.86 -8.65
C VAL A 98 0.75 -4.48 -9.64
N THR A 99 1.26 -5.21 -10.59
CA THR A 99 0.44 -5.89 -11.59
C THR A 99 0.42 -7.40 -11.34
N ASP A 100 -0.74 -8.03 -11.55
CA ASP A 100 -0.92 -9.48 -11.55
C ASP A 100 -0.56 -10.14 -12.90
N GLU A 101 -0.25 -9.31 -13.91
CA GLU A 101 0.17 -9.76 -15.25
C GLU A 101 1.68 -10.05 -15.36
N SER A 102 2.46 -9.80 -14.30
CA SER A 102 3.89 -10.05 -14.27
C SER A 102 4.37 -10.29 -12.83
N ALA A 103 5.59 -10.79 -12.69
CA ALA A 103 6.24 -10.83 -11.39
C ALA A 103 6.72 -9.43 -10.97
N ASN A 104 6.60 -9.10 -9.69
CA ASN A 104 6.88 -7.76 -9.19
C ASN A 104 8.15 -7.78 -8.32
N LEU A 105 9.13 -6.97 -8.70
CA LEU A 105 10.40 -6.82 -8.01
C LEU A 105 10.63 -5.36 -7.58
N ILE A 106 11.18 -5.18 -6.40
CA ILE A 106 11.50 -3.88 -5.83
C ILE A 106 13.01 -3.80 -5.63
N CYS A 107 13.62 -2.68 -6.00
CA CYS A 107 15.03 -2.41 -5.80
C CYS A 107 15.27 -0.97 -5.33
N SER A 108 16.49 -0.66 -4.90
CA SER A 108 16.88 0.72 -4.60
C SER A 108 16.91 1.57 -5.88
N GLU A 109 16.76 2.89 -5.71
CA GLU A 109 16.88 3.83 -6.84
C GLU A 109 18.22 3.72 -7.58
N GLU A 110 19.30 3.47 -6.82
CA GLU A 110 20.64 3.35 -7.39
C GLU A 110 20.72 2.12 -8.31
N LEU A 111 20.25 0.96 -7.83
CA LEU A 111 20.20 -0.26 -8.63
C LEU A 111 19.24 -0.11 -9.81
N PHE A 112 18.09 0.57 -9.64
CA PHE A 112 17.16 0.83 -10.75
C PHE A 112 17.82 1.63 -11.87
N ARG A 113 18.53 2.71 -11.54
CA ARG A 113 19.28 3.54 -12.51
C ARG A 113 20.41 2.75 -13.19
N GLU A 114 21.12 1.91 -12.43
CA GLU A 114 22.15 1.03 -13.00
C GLU A 114 21.56 0.02 -13.97
N LEU A 115 20.43 -0.58 -13.65
CA LEU A 115 19.76 -1.57 -14.48
C LEU A 115 19.13 -0.97 -15.74
N THR A 116 18.42 0.14 -15.60
CA THR A 116 17.59 0.72 -16.68
C THR A 116 18.28 1.83 -17.46
N GLY A 117 19.20 2.55 -16.84
CA GLY A 117 19.75 3.80 -17.36
C GLY A 117 18.79 5.01 -17.22
N GLU A 118 17.60 4.80 -16.67
CA GLU A 118 16.60 5.85 -16.46
C GLU A 118 16.94 6.66 -15.21
N THR A 119 16.82 7.98 -15.32
CA THR A 119 17.11 8.92 -14.23
C THR A 119 15.87 9.66 -13.74
N ASP A 120 14.80 9.62 -14.51
CA ASP A 120 13.57 10.33 -14.23
C ASP A 120 12.59 9.44 -13.43
N TYR A 121 11.85 10.06 -12.54
CA TYR A 121 10.79 9.37 -11.82
C TYR A 121 9.55 9.17 -12.70
N THR A 122 8.94 8.00 -12.60
CA THR A 122 7.65 7.73 -13.23
C THR A 122 6.52 8.39 -12.45
N ILE A 123 6.63 8.37 -11.11
CA ILE A 123 5.64 8.95 -10.19
C ILE A 123 6.38 9.79 -9.15
N ILE A 124 5.83 10.96 -8.86
CA ILE A 124 6.25 11.81 -7.76
C ILE A 124 5.04 12.04 -6.84
N ASP A 125 5.15 11.57 -5.61
CA ASP A 125 4.14 11.81 -4.57
C ASP A 125 4.53 13.04 -3.74
N VAL A 126 3.61 13.96 -3.60
CA VAL A 126 3.78 15.17 -2.80
C VAL A 126 2.91 15.09 -1.56
N GLN A 127 3.54 14.96 -0.41
CA GLN A 127 2.87 14.99 0.88
C GLN A 127 2.72 16.43 1.37
N PHE A 128 1.49 16.80 1.68
CA PHE A 128 1.17 18.12 2.22
C PHE A 128 0.97 18.07 3.74
N ASN A 129 1.27 19.19 4.39
CA ASN A 129 0.88 19.40 5.77
C ASN A 129 -0.62 19.69 5.89
N SER A 130 -1.13 19.70 7.13
CA SER A 130 -2.56 19.90 7.43
C SER A 130 -3.12 21.28 7.06
N ASN A 131 -2.26 22.24 6.72
CA ASN A 131 -2.64 23.62 6.42
C ASN A 131 -2.63 23.94 4.91
N VAL A 132 -2.48 22.92 4.06
CA VAL A 132 -2.48 23.07 2.60
C VAL A 132 -3.79 23.68 2.10
N THR A 133 -3.68 24.62 1.19
CA THR A 133 -4.82 25.24 0.50
C THR A 133 -4.93 24.73 -0.93
N ASP A 134 -6.10 24.96 -1.56
CA ASP A 134 -6.28 24.61 -2.98
C ASP A 134 -5.36 25.43 -3.89
N GLN A 135 -4.98 26.63 -3.47
CA GLN A 135 -4.03 27.45 -4.19
C GLN A 135 -2.63 26.83 -4.20
N ASP A 136 -2.17 26.25 -3.08
CA ASP A 136 -0.88 25.57 -3.00
C ASP A 136 -0.84 24.37 -3.97
N VAL A 137 -1.94 23.63 -4.09
CA VAL A 137 -2.05 22.50 -5.02
C VAL A 137 -2.04 22.96 -6.47
N GLU A 138 -2.75 24.05 -6.79
CA GLU A 138 -2.73 24.63 -8.14
C GLU A 138 -1.33 25.17 -8.53
N GLU A 139 -0.57 25.72 -7.58
CA GLU A 139 0.81 26.12 -7.82
C GLU A 139 1.69 24.93 -8.20
N ILE A 140 1.57 23.79 -7.50
CA ILE A 140 2.30 22.56 -7.83
C ILE A 140 1.84 21.99 -9.18
N ARG A 141 0.53 21.98 -9.46
CA ARG A 141 0.00 21.55 -10.76
C ARG A 141 0.58 22.37 -11.91
N ASN A 142 0.74 23.68 -11.72
CA ASN A 142 1.34 24.56 -12.72
C ASN A 142 2.85 24.32 -12.91
N LEU A 143 3.55 23.82 -11.87
CA LEU A 143 4.96 23.44 -11.97
C LEU A 143 5.17 22.11 -12.70
N ALA A 144 4.22 21.20 -12.65
CA ALA A 144 4.32 19.86 -13.23
C ALA A 144 4.42 19.84 -14.77
N GLY A 145 3.97 20.89 -15.44
CA GLY A 145 4.02 20.99 -16.91
C GLY A 145 2.92 20.21 -17.63
N GLU A 146 2.88 20.35 -18.97
CA GLU A 146 1.78 19.84 -19.80
C GLU A 146 1.79 18.31 -20.00
N ASN A 147 2.92 17.66 -19.77
CA ASN A 147 3.10 16.21 -20.00
C ASN A 147 2.94 15.36 -18.73
N VAL A 148 2.55 15.97 -17.61
CA VAL A 148 2.40 15.30 -16.32
C VAL A 148 0.93 15.26 -15.93
N THR A 149 0.43 14.06 -15.58
CA THR A 149 -0.90 13.90 -15.01
C THR A 149 -0.83 14.14 -13.50
N VAL A 150 -1.56 15.12 -13.00
CA VAL A 150 -1.64 15.44 -11.58
C VAL A 150 -2.95 14.92 -11.02
N SER A 151 -2.87 13.99 -10.04
CA SER A 151 -4.00 13.48 -9.28
C SER A 151 -3.99 14.08 -7.87
N ASP A 152 -5.12 14.59 -7.42
CA ASP A 152 -5.31 15.10 -6.06
C ASP A 152 -6.15 14.11 -5.25
N ASN A 153 -5.49 13.32 -4.42
CA ASN A 153 -6.11 12.27 -3.63
C ASN A 153 -6.63 12.76 -2.26
N ARG A 154 -6.56 14.08 -1.97
CA ARG A 154 -7.03 14.64 -0.68
C ARG A 154 -8.53 14.44 -0.48
N MET A 155 -9.33 14.58 -1.52
CA MET A 155 -10.79 14.39 -1.45
C MET A 155 -11.15 12.93 -1.27
N GLU A 156 -10.51 12.03 -2.00
CA GLU A 156 -10.73 10.58 -1.90
C GLU A 156 -10.44 10.07 -0.49
N ASN A 157 -9.31 10.49 0.10
CA ASN A 157 -8.97 10.19 1.48
C ASN A 157 -9.99 10.76 2.49
N SER A 158 -10.59 11.93 2.21
CA SER A 158 -11.62 12.53 3.08
C SER A 158 -12.95 11.78 2.98
N GLU A 159 -13.34 11.32 1.81
CA GLU A 159 -14.54 10.52 1.58
C GLU A 159 -14.42 9.11 2.21
N ALA A 160 -13.28 8.47 2.09
CA ALA A 160 -12.99 7.19 2.74
C ALA A 160 -13.10 7.29 4.27
N ARG A 161 -12.55 8.37 4.87
CA ARG A 161 -12.70 8.66 6.30
C ARG A 161 -14.16 8.93 6.68
N GLY A 162 -14.88 9.71 5.87
CA GLY A 162 -16.31 9.98 6.05
C GLY A 162 -17.14 8.70 6.06
N GLY A 163 -16.87 7.80 5.11
CA GLY A 163 -17.48 6.48 5.03
C GLY A 163 -17.24 5.64 6.28
N TYR A 164 -15.99 5.60 6.77
CA TYR A 164 -15.64 4.89 8.01
C TYR A 164 -16.41 5.42 9.23
N TYR A 165 -16.46 6.74 9.44
CA TYR A 165 -17.19 7.31 10.56
C TYR A 165 -18.70 7.09 10.45
N SER A 166 -19.27 7.15 9.27
CA SER A 166 -20.69 6.86 9.02
C SER A 166 -21.03 5.40 9.35
N PHE A 167 -20.17 4.47 8.94
CA PHE A 167 -20.34 3.05 9.26
C PHE A 167 -20.20 2.79 10.76
N ALA A 168 -19.20 3.38 11.41
CA ALA A 168 -19.00 3.26 12.85
C ALA A 168 -20.22 3.81 13.63
N LEU A 169 -20.74 4.97 13.24
CA LEU A 169 -21.94 5.57 13.85
C LEU A 169 -23.16 4.65 13.71
N PHE A 170 -23.36 4.07 12.54
CA PHE A 170 -24.43 3.10 12.29
C PHE A 170 -24.31 1.88 13.21
N LEU A 171 -23.10 1.32 13.31
CA LEU A 171 -22.83 0.13 14.12
C LEU A 171 -23.04 0.39 15.61
N TYR A 172 -22.54 1.51 16.14
CA TYR A 172 -22.76 1.90 17.53
C TYR A 172 -24.21 2.23 17.81
N GLY A 173 -24.92 2.89 16.88
CA GLY A 173 -26.36 3.15 16.98
C GLY A 173 -27.16 1.85 17.07
N PHE A 174 -26.83 0.88 16.24
CA PHE A 174 -27.46 -0.46 16.29
C PHE A 174 -27.23 -1.19 17.61
N LEU A 175 -25.99 -1.16 18.11
CA LEU A 175 -25.66 -1.74 19.42
C LEU A 175 -26.42 -1.07 20.57
N ALA A 176 -26.58 0.26 20.51
CA ALA A 176 -27.36 1.02 21.51
C ALA A 176 -28.84 0.59 21.52
N VAL A 177 -29.44 0.39 20.33
CA VAL A 177 -30.82 -0.11 20.21
C VAL A 177 -30.96 -1.50 20.81
N ILE A 178 -30.04 -2.43 20.52
CA ILE A 178 -30.05 -3.79 21.11
C ILE A 178 -29.94 -3.72 22.62
N ALA A 179 -29.06 -2.88 23.14
CA ALA A 179 -28.89 -2.69 24.59
C ALA A 179 -30.18 -2.17 25.23
N LEU A 180 -30.86 -1.20 24.62
CA LEU A 180 -32.14 -0.69 25.10
C LEU A 180 -33.23 -1.77 25.11
N ILE A 181 -33.35 -2.56 24.04
CA ILE A 181 -34.31 -3.66 23.96
C ILE A 181 -34.04 -4.68 25.09
N SER A 182 -32.76 -4.99 25.35
CA SER A 182 -32.38 -5.91 26.41
C SER A 182 -32.78 -5.37 27.80
N VAL A 183 -32.54 -4.08 28.06
CA VAL A 183 -32.94 -3.42 29.30
C VAL A 183 -34.48 -3.44 29.47
N PHE A 184 -35.24 -3.12 28.43
CA PHE A 184 -36.72 -3.19 28.49
C PHE A 184 -37.22 -4.61 28.75
N ASN A 185 -36.61 -5.63 28.16
CA ASN A 185 -36.96 -7.00 28.40
C ASN A 185 -36.71 -7.42 29.87
N ILE A 186 -35.62 -6.96 30.47
CA ILE A 186 -35.32 -7.18 31.90
C ILE A 186 -36.34 -6.47 32.77
N ILE A 187 -36.67 -5.22 32.50
CA ILE A 187 -37.68 -4.44 33.25
C ILE A 187 -39.05 -5.14 33.18
N ASN A 188 -39.47 -5.59 32.00
CA ASN A 188 -40.72 -6.32 31.82
C ASN A 188 -40.76 -7.62 32.61
N SER A 189 -39.64 -8.40 32.58
CA SER A 189 -39.54 -9.65 33.34
C SER A 189 -39.64 -9.42 34.86
N ILE A 190 -38.97 -8.39 35.37
CA ILE A 190 -39.03 -8.01 36.77
C ILE A 190 -40.45 -7.55 37.15
N SER A 191 -41.08 -6.70 36.33
CA SER A 191 -42.43 -6.18 36.56
C SER A 191 -43.47 -7.33 36.61
N MET A 192 -43.36 -8.30 35.69
CA MET A 192 -44.20 -9.51 35.72
C MET A 192 -44.00 -10.35 37.00
N SER A 193 -42.73 -10.56 37.38
CA SER A 193 -42.40 -11.35 38.57
C SER A 193 -42.91 -10.66 39.87
N VAL A 194 -42.81 -9.34 39.97
CA VAL A 194 -43.33 -8.60 41.12
C VAL A 194 -44.86 -8.62 41.15
N SER A 195 -45.52 -8.42 40.00
CA SER A 195 -47.00 -8.47 39.91
C SER A 195 -47.57 -9.84 40.26
N ALA A 196 -46.90 -10.92 39.87
CA ALA A 196 -47.31 -12.28 40.21
C ALA A 196 -47.21 -12.56 41.73
N ARG A 197 -46.16 -12.09 42.38
CA ARG A 197 -45.97 -12.25 43.84
C ARG A 197 -46.97 -11.47 44.67
N ILE A 198 -47.28 -10.22 44.27
CA ILE A 198 -48.31 -9.42 44.96
C ILE A 198 -49.67 -10.13 44.92
N ARG A 199 -50.00 -10.83 43.86
CA ARG A 199 -51.26 -11.55 43.71
C ARG A 199 -51.32 -12.86 44.53
N GLU A 200 -50.18 -13.39 44.95
CA GLU A 200 -50.06 -14.61 45.73
C GLU A 200 -50.13 -14.34 47.27
N TYR A 201 -49.85 -13.09 47.68
CA TYR A 201 -49.86 -12.67 49.11
C TYR A 201 -51.01 -11.70 49.47
N GLY A 202 -51.94 -11.40 48.60
CA GLY A 202 -53.18 -10.65 48.86
C GLY A 202 -54.38 -11.54 48.75
#